data_b2d65246fb0efe3d70058d58a4140c4b
#
_entry.id   b2d65246fb0efe3d70058d58a4140c4b
#
_cell.length_a   1.000
_cell.length_b   1.000
_cell.length_c   1.000
_cell.angle_alpha   90.00
_cell.angle_beta   90.00
_cell.angle_gamma   90.00
#
_symmetry.space_group_name_H-M   'P 1'
#
loop_
_entity.id
_entity.type
_entity.pdbx_description
1 polymer ?
#
loop_
_entity_poly.entity_id
_entity_poly.type
_entity_poly.pdbx_seq_one_letter_code
_entity_poly.pdbx_strand_id
1 'polypeptide(L)'
;MVGKLPRHRYDFIAALYATGLTHPDQAGELRPEKVGLQPWVTNEVYERLQAALREYREQSARREDTRAVEAAVIFYAGWLGHYVGDGAMPLHTTVSYNGWAQKENPNQYVTSPGIHSQWESGFVHRSMKAGDAEPLMTPVKTLNDPFEDYVAYLRASHTLVERVYQLEKAQGFDAAGTAEARQFTAERLAAGASELRDMIVTAWRESAKPVPAWHEPAPVPRSTAPHAGY
;
A
#
# COMPACT_ATOMS: atom_id res chain seq x y z
N MET A 1 0.28 19.72 -3.29
CA MET A 1 0.25 19.01 -1.98
C MET A 1 -1.05 18.21 -1.96
N VAL A 2 -0.97 16.90 -2.01
CA VAL A 2 -2.16 16.07 -1.84
C VAL A 2 -2.56 16.21 -0.37
N GLY A 3 -3.73 16.81 -0.11
CA GLY A 3 -4.31 16.92 1.22
C GLY A 3 -4.50 15.53 1.87
N LYS A 4 -5.14 15.51 3.02
CA LYS A 4 -5.50 14.26 3.70
C LYS A 4 -6.41 13.45 2.76
N LEU A 5 -6.07 12.16 2.51
CA LEU A 5 -6.92 11.29 1.71
C LEU A 5 -8.22 10.98 2.45
N PRO A 6 -9.37 10.92 1.77
CA PRO A 6 -10.60 10.44 2.38
C PRO A 6 -10.40 9.02 2.93
N ARG A 7 -10.95 8.74 4.12
CA ARG A 7 -10.80 7.43 4.74
C ARG A 7 -11.56 6.33 3.99
N HIS A 8 -12.67 6.67 3.34
CA HIS A 8 -13.49 5.72 2.60
C HIS A 8 -13.18 5.77 1.10
N ARG A 9 -13.03 4.59 0.49
CA ARG A 9 -12.73 4.44 -0.94
C ARG A 9 -13.74 5.16 -1.83
N TYR A 10 -15.02 5.08 -1.50
CA TYR A 10 -16.07 5.70 -2.31
C TYR A 10 -16.03 7.23 -2.27
N ASP A 11 -15.65 7.82 -1.14
CA ASP A 11 -15.47 9.27 -1.04
C ASP A 11 -14.30 9.74 -1.91
N PHE A 12 -13.21 8.94 -1.96
CA PHE A 12 -12.10 9.21 -2.86
C PHE A 12 -12.49 9.12 -4.33
N ILE A 13 -13.22 8.06 -4.71
CA ILE A 13 -13.72 7.88 -6.09
C ILE A 13 -14.63 9.04 -6.46
N ALA A 14 -15.55 9.45 -5.60
CA ALA A 14 -16.43 10.59 -5.84
C ALA A 14 -15.63 11.90 -6.02
N ALA A 15 -14.59 12.11 -5.19
CA ALA A 15 -13.70 13.26 -5.32
C ALA A 15 -12.91 13.27 -6.63
N LEU A 16 -12.43 12.10 -7.11
CA LEU A 16 -11.76 11.98 -8.40
C LEU A 16 -12.68 12.42 -9.55
N TYR A 17 -13.90 11.89 -9.59
CA TYR A 17 -14.86 12.26 -10.64
C TYR A 17 -15.27 13.75 -10.56
N ALA A 18 -15.49 14.27 -9.35
CA ALA A 18 -15.79 15.70 -9.17
C ALA A 18 -14.63 16.59 -9.65
N THR A 19 -13.38 16.18 -9.40
CA THR A 19 -12.19 16.89 -9.91
C THR A 19 -12.12 16.81 -11.44
N GLY A 20 -12.43 15.66 -12.04
CA GLY A 20 -12.47 15.48 -13.49
C GLY A 20 -13.52 16.36 -14.17
N LEU A 21 -14.64 16.64 -13.51
CA LEU A 21 -15.65 17.57 -14.04
C LEU A 21 -15.16 19.03 -14.06
N THR A 22 -14.33 19.42 -13.12
CA THR A 22 -13.76 20.77 -13.04
C THR A 22 -12.47 20.93 -13.85
N HIS A 23 -11.81 19.81 -14.20
CA HIS A 23 -10.58 19.76 -15.00
C HIS A 23 -10.75 18.75 -16.15
N PRO A 24 -11.54 19.07 -17.20
CA PRO A 24 -11.89 18.12 -18.27
C PRO A 24 -10.67 17.58 -19.04
N ASP A 25 -9.62 18.37 -19.13
CA ASP A 25 -8.33 18.00 -19.74
C ASP A 25 -7.61 16.86 -19.00
N GLN A 26 -7.88 16.69 -17.71
CA GLN A 26 -7.30 15.66 -16.86
C GLN A 26 -8.26 14.51 -16.55
N ALA A 27 -9.52 14.62 -16.93
CA ALA A 27 -10.56 13.66 -16.56
C ALA A 27 -10.24 12.21 -16.96
N GLY A 28 -9.49 12.01 -18.04
CA GLY A 28 -9.03 10.70 -18.49
C GLY A 28 -8.02 10.02 -17.54
N GLU A 29 -7.24 10.81 -16.83
CA GLU A 29 -6.23 10.34 -15.88
C GLU A 29 -6.77 10.27 -14.44
N LEU A 30 -7.83 11.04 -14.12
CA LEU A 30 -8.49 11.08 -12.82
C LEU A 30 -9.54 9.97 -12.67
N ARG A 31 -9.13 8.73 -12.94
CA ARG A 31 -9.97 7.53 -12.82
C ARG A 31 -9.37 6.55 -11.83
N PRO A 32 -10.19 5.82 -11.05
CA PRO A 32 -9.69 4.85 -10.05
C PRO A 32 -8.70 3.84 -10.62
N GLU A 33 -8.93 3.34 -11.83
CA GLU A 33 -8.08 2.38 -12.54
C GLU A 33 -6.74 2.98 -13.00
N LYS A 34 -6.62 4.30 -13.04
CA LYS A 34 -5.37 5.02 -13.38
C LYS A 34 -4.61 5.47 -12.13
N VAL A 35 -5.34 6.03 -11.18
CA VAL A 35 -4.76 6.57 -9.94
C VAL A 35 -4.40 5.45 -8.95
N GLY A 36 -5.16 4.34 -8.99
CA GLY A 36 -5.02 3.23 -8.05
C GLY A 36 -5.78 3.42 -6.75
N LEU A 37 -5.99 2.32 -6.04
CA LEU A 37 -6.78 2.27 -4.80
C LEU A 37 -6.03 1.54 -3.67
N GLN A 38 -4.73 1.38 -3.79
CA GLN A 38 -3.92 0.59 -2.86
C GLN A 38 -4.14 0.93 -1.37
N PRO A 39 -4.19 2.23 -0.92
CA PRO A 39 -4.41 2.54 0.48
C PRO A 39 -5.71 1.94 1.06
N TRP A 40 -6.79 2.03 0.30
CA TRP A 40 -8.12 1.55 0.73
C TRP A 40 -8.22 0.04 0.70
N VAL A 41 -7.71 -0.60 -0.35
CA VAL A 41 -7.72 -2.07 -0.46
C VAL A 41 -6.86 -2.68 0.65
N THR A 42 -5.69 -2.10 0.94
CA THR A 42 -4.84 -2.54 2.05
C THR A 42 -5.56 -2.42 3.39
N ASN A 43 -6.24 -1.31 3.63
CA ASN A 43 -7.02 -1.12 4.87
C ASN A 43 -8.19 -2.12 4.97
N GLU A 44 -8.90 -2.39 3.87
CA GLU A 44 -9.97 -3.39 3.85
C GLU A 44 -9.45 -4.80 4.18
N VAL A 45 -8.27 -5.18 3.67
CA VAL A 45 -7.65 -6.48 4.01
C VAL A 45 -7.18 -6.50 5.46
N TYR A 46 -6.62 -5.38 5.96
CA TYR A 46 -6.27 -5.23 7.38
C TYR A 46 -7.49 -5.42 8.30
N GLU A 47 -8.62 -4.80 7.99
CA GLU A 47 -9.86 -4.94 8.77
C GLU A 47 -10.40 -6.38 8.73
N ARG A 48 -10.26 -7.09 7.61
CA ARG A 48 -10.61 -8.52 7.51
C ARG A 48 -9.69 -9.38 8.37
N LEU A 49 -8.38 -9.11 8.37
CA LEU A 49 -7.43 -9.78 9.26
C LEU A 49 -7.80 -9.54 10.72
N GLN A 50 -8.11 -8.31 11.11
CA GLN A 50 -8.51 -7.95 12.46
C GLN A 50 -9.81 -8.70 12.88
N ALA A 51 -10.78 -8.80 11.97
CA ALA A 51 -12.02 -9.54 12.22
C ALA A 51 -11.75 -11.04 12.40
N ALA A 52 -10.93 -11.64 11.53
CA ALA A 52 -10.56 -13.06 11.66
C ALA A 52 -9.80 -13.34 12.97
N LEU A 53 -8.90 -12.44 13.37
CA LEU A 53 -8.19 -12.56 14.65
C LEU A 53 -9.13 -12.44 15.87
N ARG A 54 -10.20 -11.64 15.78
CA ARG A 54 -11.23 -11.56 16.82
C ARG A 54 -12.00 -12.86 16.91
N GLU A 55 -12.46 -13.39 15.81
CA GLU A 55 -13.16 -14.67 15.74
C GLU A 55 -12.29 -15.81 16.29
N TYR A 56 -11.01 -15.83 15.94
CA TYR A 56 -10.04 -16.77 16.50
C TYR A 56 -9.99 -16.69 18.04
N ARG A 57 -9.95 -15.50 18.62
CA ARG A 57 -9.95 -15.31 20.09
C ARG A 57 -11.23 -15.84 20.73
N GLU A 58 -12.38 -15.58 20.11
CA GLU A 58 -13.67 -16.00 20.62
C GLU A 58 -13.85 -17.52 20.57
N GLN A 59 -13.50 -18.16 19.44
CA GLN A 59 -13.56 -19.61 19.28
C GLN A 59 -12.58 -20.30 20.23
N SER A 60 -11.34 -19.79 20.34
CA SER A 60 -10.35 -20.31 21.28
C SER A 60 -10.82 -20.23 22.74
N ALA A 61 -11.43 -19.11 23.13
CA ALA A 61 -11.97 -18.95 24.48
C ALA A 61 -13.12 -19.93 24.78
N ARG A 62 -13.93 -20.26 23.77
CA ARG A 62 -15.01 -21.26 23.86
C ARG A 62 -14.52 -22.70 23.67
N ARG A 63 -13.22 -22.90 23.40
CA ARG A 63 -12.59 -24.20 23.08
C ARG A 63 -13.21 -24.89 21.87
N GLU A 64 -13.62 -24.12 20.90
CA GLU A 64 -14.15 -24.58 19.59
C GLU A 64 -13.01 -24.90 18.61
N ASP A 65 -13.34 -25.54 17.49
CA ASP A 65 -12.40 -25.84 16.43
C ASP A 65 -12.00 -24.57 15.68
N THR A 66 -10.73 -24.16 15.78
CA THR A 66 -10.18 -22.92 15.22
C THR A 66 -9.56 -23.08 13.83
N ARG A 67 -9.48 -24.30 13.28
CA ARG A 67 -8.74 -24.58 12.02
C ARG A 67 -9.20 -23.72 10.84
N ALA A 68 -10.51 -23.49 10.71
CA ALA A 68 -11.05 -22.69 9.61
C ALA A 68 -10.67 -21.21 9.75
N VAL A 69 -10.79 -20.64 10.96
CA VAL A 69 -10.41 -19.23 11.20
C VAL A 69 -8.91 -19.02 11.15
N GLU A 70 -8.09 -20.00 11.58
CA GLU A 70 -6.63 -19.96 11.42
C GLU A 70 -6.22 -19.89 9.94
N ALA A 71 -6.87 -20.69 9.08
CA ALA A 71 -6.65 -20.60 7.64
C ALA A 71 -7.02 -19.22 7.08
N ALA A 72 -8.12 -18.62 7.56
CA ALA A 72 -8.52 -17.27 7.16
C ALA A 72 -7.51 -16.21 7.63
N VAL A 73 -6.98 -16.31 8.85
CA VAL A 73 -5.93 -15.42 9.38
C VAL A 73 -4.69 -15.50 8.50
N ILE A 74 -4.22 -16.71 8.18
CA ILE A 74 -3.04 -16.90 7.32
C ILE A 74 -3.28 -16.31 5.92
N PHE A 75 -4.46 -16.54 5.36
CA PHE A 75 -4.83 -16.01 4.05
C PHE A 75 -4.82 -14.48 4.03
N TYR A 76 -5.49 -13.83 5.01
CA TYR A 76 -5.53 -12.37 5.07
C TYR A 76 -4.17 -11.75 5.41
N ALA A 77 -3.37 -12.39 6.25
CA ALA A 77 -2.01 -11.94 6.53
C ALA A 77 -1.11 -12.00 5.27
N GLY A 78 -1.20 -13.09 4.50
CA GLY A 78 -0.50 -13.22 3.22
C GLY A 78 -0.97 -12.20 2.18
N TRP A 79 -2.28 -11.98 2.07
CA TRP A 79 -2.84 -10.98 1.16
C TRP A 79 -2.45 -9.55 1.57
N LEU A 80 -2.48 -9.22 2.86
CA LEU A 80 -1.95 -7.96 3.37
C LEU A 80 -0.47 -7.80 3.02
N GLY A 81 0.32 -8.87 3.15
CA GLY A 81 1.74 -8.90 2.82
C GLY A 81 2.04 -8.53 1.37
N HIS A 82 1.18 -8.91 0.43
CA HIS A 82 1.30 -8.50 -0.97
C HIS A 82 1.24 -6.97 -1.11
N TYR A 83 0.18 -6.32 -0.62
CA TYR A 83 0.04 -4.87 -0.76
C TYR A 83 1.09 -4.07 0.03
N VAL A 84 1.49 -4.57 1.20
CA VAL A 84 2.53 -3.91 2.00
C VAL A 84 3.89 -4.08 1.33
N GLY A 85 4.16 -5.23 0.74
CA GLY A 85 5.36 -5.48 -0.08
C GLY A 85 5.43 -4.53 -1.28
N ASP A 86 4.33 -4.43 -2.05
CA ASP A 86 4.21 -3.48 -3.15
C ASP A 86 4.46 -2.04 -2.68
N GLY A 87 3.93 -1.67 -1.52
CA GLY A 87 4.12 -0.35 -0.94
C GLY A 87 5.59 -0.04 -0.60
N ALA A 88 6.43 -1.05 -0.34
CA ALA A 88 7.87 -0.86 -0.12
C ALA A 88 8.62 -0.50 -1.42
N MET A 89 8.09 -0.92 -2.56
CA MET A 89 8.68 -0.67 -3.86
C MET A 89 8.25 0.71 -4.40
N PRO A 90 9.16 1.69 -4.52
CA PRO A 90 8.81 3.05 -4.96
C PRO A 90 8.06 3.10 -6.29
N LEU A 91 8.35 2.19 -7.22
CA LEU A 91 7.73 2.18 -8.54
C LEU A 91 6.23 1.86 -8.50
N HIS A 92 5.71 1.21 -7.45
CA HIS A 92 4.27 1.04 -7.24
C HIS A 92 3.55 2.32 -6.78
N THR A 93 4.27 3.41 -6.50
CA THR A 93 3.71 4.66 -5.97
C THR A 93 3.74 5.80 -6.98
N THR A 94 4.06 5.55 -8.25
CA THR A 94 4.26 6.57 -9.27
C THR A 94 3.70 6.17 -10.63
N VAL A 95 3.35 7.16 -11.45
CA VAL A 95 3.04 6.98 -12.88
C VAL A 95 4.28 6.56 -13.68
N SER A 96 5.49 6.88 -13.20
CA SER A 96 6.76 6.43 -13.75
C SER A 96 7.14 5.03 -13.24
N TYR A 97 6.17 4.10 -13.24
CA TYR A 97 6.37 2.78 -12.64
C TYR A 97 7.23 1.82 -13.48
N ASN A 98 7.30 2.01 -14.78
CA ASN A 98 8.01 1.08 -15.68
C ASN A 98 8.73 1.79 -16.85
N GLY A 99 9.32 2.92 -16.57
CA GLY A 99 9.96 3.86 -17.46
C GLY A 99 9.55 5.28 -17.07
N TRP A 100 10.48 6.23 -17.20
CA TRP A 100 10.25 7.63 -16.81
C TRP A 100 9.16 8.24 -17.69
N ALA A 101 8.02 8.54 -17.10
CA ALA A 101 6.83 9.02 -17.80
C ALA A 101 6.58 10.54 -17.65
N GLN A 102 7.42 11.25 -16.89
CA GLN A 102 7.26 12.70 -16.74
C GLN A 102 7.74 13.41 -18.00
N LYS A 103 7.09 14.56 -18.34
CA LYS A 103 7.39 15.37 -19.51
C LYS A 103 8.85 15.82 -19.54
N GLU A 104 9.40 16.19 -18.40
CA GLU A 104 10.79 16.59 -18.25
C GLU A 104 11.64 15.43 -17.77
N ASN A 105 12.77 15.20 -18.43
CA ASN A 105 13.74 14.17 -18.09
C ASN A 105 15.17 14.73 -18.17
N PRO A 106 15.52 15.74 -17.34
CA PRO A 106 16.82 16.39 -17.39
C PRO A 106 17.96 15.42 -17.07
N ASN A 107 17.67 14.39 -16.26
CA ASN A 107 18.64 13.38 -15.87
C ASN A 107 18.74 12.22 -16.87
N GLN A 108 18.01 12.24 -17.98
CA GLN A 108 18.03 11.22 -19.02
C GLN A 108 17.80 9.79 -18.47
N TYR A 109 16.82 9.65 -17.58
CA TYR A 109 16.40 8.34 -17.08
C TYR A 109 15.76 7.51 -18.19
N VAL A 110 15.84 6.19 -18.06
CA VAL A 110 15.24 5.25 -19.01
C VAL A 110 13.74 5.49 -19.15
N THR A 111 13.26 5.63 -20.39
CA THR A 111 11.85 5.82 -20.71
C THR A 111 11.18 4.56 -21.24
N SER A 112 11.98 3.61 -21.75
CA SER A 112 11.49 2.32 -22.21
C SER A 112 11.04 1.44 -21.04
N PRO A 113 10.01 0.60 -21.23
CA PRO A 113 9.59 -0.37 -20.23
C PRO A 113 10.71 -1.36 -19.86
N GLY A 114 10.71 -1.80 -18.59
CA GLY A 114 11.61 -2.86 -18.14
C GLY A 114 12.20 -2.68 -16.75
N ILE A 115 12.41 -1.44 -16.28
CA ILE A 115 13.02 -1.14 -14.99
C ILE A 115 12.29 -1.83 -13.82
N HIS A 116 10.98 -1.93 -13.89
CA HIS A 116 10.15 -2.56 -12.86
C HIS A 116 10.55 -4.02 -12.66
N SER A 117 10.42 -4.83 -13.70
CA SER A 117 10.76 -6.25 -13.65
C SER A 117 12.26 -6.51 -13.50
N GLN A 118 13.10 -5.63 -14.02
CA GLN A 118 14.56 -5.73 -13.86
C GLN A 118 14.94 -5.69 -12.38
N TRP A 119 14.37 -4.75 -11.63
CA TRP A 119 14.67 -4.61 -10.21
C TRP A 119 13.88 -5.63 -9.37
N GLU A 120 12.56 -5.56 -9.37
CA GLU A 120 11.70 -6.31 -8.45
C GLU A 120 11.82 -7.82 -8.64
N SER A 121 11.73 -8.29 -9.89
CA SER A 121 11.81 -9.72 -10.17
C SER A 121 13.24 -10.17 -10.42
N GLY A 122 13.92 -9.51 -11.34
CA GLY A 122 15.24 -9.95 -11.79
C GLY A 122 16.32 -9.78 -10.73
N PHE A 123 16.53 -8.57 -10.24
CA PHE A 123 17.60 -8.27 -9.30
C PHE A 123 17.33 -8.87 -7.91
N VAL A 124 16.12 -8.69 -7.38
CA VAL A 124 15.76 -9.25 -6.06
C VAL A 124 15.96 -10.76 -6.05
N HIS A 125 15.43 -11.47 -7.05
CA HIS A 125 15.54 -12.94 -7.11
C HIS A 125 17.00 -13.42 -7.19
N ARG A 126 17.84 -12.73 -7.97
CA ARG A 126 19.25 -13.16 -8.15
C ARG A 126 20.15 -12.77 -6.98
N SER A 127 19.90 -11.64 -6.34
CA SER A 127 20.89 -10.93 -5.55
C SER A 127 20.55 -10.74 -4.08
N MET A 128 19.28 -10.99 -3.69
CA MET A 128 18.81 -10.72 -2.33
C MET A 128 18.42 -12.00 -1.60
N LYS A 129 18.60 -11.99 -0.28
CA LYS A 129 18.17 -13.05 0.66
C LYS A 129 17.46 -12.40 1.83
N ALA A 130 16.60 -13.15 2.53
CA ALA A 130 15.92 -12.66 3.73
C ALA A 130 16.89 -12.10 4.77
N GLY A 131 18.05 -12.76 4.97
CA GLY A 131 19.10 -12.32 5.90
C GLY A 131 19.73 -10.96 5.56
N ASP A 132 19.58 -10.44 4.34
CA ASP A 132 20.08 -9.12 3.98
C ASP A 132 19.16 -8.00 4.52
N ALA A 133 17.87 -8.28 4.65
CA ALA A 133 16.87 -7.32 5.13
C ALA A 133 16.66 -7.39 6.65
N GLU A 134 16.76 -8.57 7.24
CA GLU A 134 16.44 -8.82 8.66
C GLU A 134 17.18 -7.87 9.63
N PRO A 135 18.50 -7.63 9.51
CA PRO A 135 19.23 -6.70 10.39
C PRO A 135 18.79 -5.24 10.28
N LEU A 136 18.11 -4.88 9.18
CA LEU A 136 17.66 -3.53 8.88
C LEU A 136 16.21 -3.26 9.33
N MET A 137 15.53 -4.28 9.84
CA MET A 137 14.16 -4.12 10.33
C MET A 137 14.13 -3.20 11.56
N THR A 138 13.12 -2.34 11.60
CA THR A 138 12.91 -1.46 12.77
C THR A 138 12.38 -2.23 13.99
N PRO A 139 12.54 -1.70 15.22
CA PRO A 139 11.86 -2.26 16.38
C PRO A 139 10.34 -2.30 16.18
N VAL A 140 9.69 -3.32 16.75
CA VAL A 140 8.23 -3.49 16.69
C VAL A 140 7.51 -2.27 17.28
N LYS A 141 6.53 -1.75 16.55
CA LYS A 141 5.62 -0.70 17.04
C LYS A 141 4.16 -1.11 16.87
N THR A 142 3.28 -0.48 17.62
CA THR A 142 1.83 -0.52 17.39
C THR A 142 1.45 0.74 16.63
N LEU A 143 0.70 0.60 15.56
CA LEU A 143 0.22 1.72 14.75
C LEU A 143 -0.94 2.40 15.49
N ASN A 144 -0.99 3.72 15.44
CA ASN A 144 -2.07 4.50 16.04
C ASN A 144 -3.29 4.56 15.14
N ASP A 145 -3.06 4.74 13.85
CA ASP A 145 -4.06 4.78 12.80
C ASP A 145 -3.53 4.01 11.58
N PRO A 146 -3.88 2.73 11.42
CA PRO A 146 -3.31 1.89 10.35
C PRO A 146 -3.49 2.45 8.94
N PHE A 147 -4.59 3.16 8.66
CA PHE A 147 -4.79 3.78 7.35
C PHE A 147 -3.85 4.96 7.12
N GLU A 148 -3.77 5.91 8.06
CA GLU A 148 -2.90 7.08 7.93
C GLU A 148 -1.42 6.70 8.01
N ASP A 149 -1.05 5.75 8.86
CA ASP A 149 0.31 5.22 8.97
C ASP A 149 0.73 4.55 7.66
N TYR A 150 -0.16 3.76 7.03
CA TYR A 150 0.09 3.16 5.73
C TYR A 150 0.19 4.19 4.60
N VAL A 151 -0.64 5.22 4.59
CA VAL A 151 -0.51 6.34 3.63
C VAL A 151 0.83 7.07 3.81
N ALA A 152 1.27 7.27 5.06
CA ALA A 152 2.59 7.86 5.33
C ALA A 152 3.73 6.97 4.83
N TYR A 153 3.61 5.65 5.01
CA TYR A 153 4.55 4.65 4.48
C TYR A 153 4.65 4.72 2.95
N LEU A 154 3.52 4.77 2.23
CA LEU A 154 3.51 4.91 0.77
C LEU A 154 4.14 6.23 0.32
N ARG A 155 3.87 7.34 1.02
CA ARG A 155 4.49 8.64 0.74
C ARG A 155 6.00 8.61 0.94
N ALA A 156 6.48 7.97 1.99
CA ALA A 156 7.91 7.78 2.22
C ALA A 156 8.55 6.96 1.09
N SER A 157 7.90 5.88 0.65
CA SER A 157 8.33 5.09 -0.51
C SER A 157 8.37 5.92 -1.79
N HIS A 158 7.35 6.76 -2.03
CA HIS A 158 7.27 7.63 -3.20
C HIS A 158 8.46 8.59 -3.32
N THR A 159 8.97 9.11 -2.21
CA THR A 159 10.14 10.01 -2.22
C THR A 159 11.41 9.36 -2.80
N LEU A 160 11.41 8.04 -2.91
CA LEU A 160 12.55 7.25 -3.36
C LEU A 160 12.47 6.85 -4.84
N VAL A 161 11.42 7.27 -5.55
CA VAL A 161 11.23 6.94 -6.99
C VAL A 161 12.44 7.34 -7.82
N GLU A 162 12.90 8.58 -7.67
CA GLU A 162 14.06 9.06 -8.45
C GLU A 162 15.32 8.28 -8.11
N ARG A 163 15.47 7.84 -6.85
CA ARG A 163 16.61 7.03 -6.41
C ARG A 163 16.68 5.70 -7.15
N VAL A 164 15.53 5.07 -7.45
CA VAL A 164 15.49 3.85 -8.26
C VAL A 164 16.05 4.10 -9.66
N TYR A 165 15.66 5.19 -10.29
CA TYR A 165 16.15 5.56 -11.62
C TYR A 165 17.65 5.93 -11.63
N GLN A 166 18.14 6.55 -10.56
CA GLN A 166 19.58 6.81 -10.40
C GLN A 166 20.38 5.51 -10.31
N LEU A 167 19.88 4.53 -9.55
CA LEU A 167 20.51 3.23 -9.41
C LEU A 167 20.48 2.44 -10.73
N GLU A 168 19.36 2.47 -11.44
CA GLU A 168 19.24 1.84 -12.76
C GLU A 168 20.25 2.45 -13.75
N LYS A 169 20.31 3.78 -13.84
CA LYS A 169 21.25 4.49 -14.71
C LYS A 169 22.72 4.16 -14.39
N ALA A 170 23.02 3.88 -13.12
CA ALA A 170 24.34 3.42 -12.67
C ALA A 170 24.55 1.90 -12.87
N GLN A 171 23.68 1.21 -13.62
CA GLN A 171 23.71 -0.24 -13.82
C GLN A 171 23.62 -1.04 -12.51
N GLY A 172 23.00 -0.45 -11.50
CA GLY A 172 22.91 -1.00 -10.16
C GLY A 172 22.13 -2.30 -10.06
N PHE A 173 21.23 -2.55 -11.02
CA PHE A 173 20.40 -3.76 -11.06
C PHE A 173 20.88 -4.80 -12.08
N ASP A 174 22.01 -4.56 -12.75
CA ASP A 174 22.56 -5.49 -13.73
C ASP A 174 23.37 -6.60 -13.05
N ALA A 175 23.38 -7.78 -13.66
CA ALA A 175 24.14 -8.95 -13.18
C ALA A 175 24.07 -9.12 -11.64
N ALA A 176 25.22 -9.02 -10.95
CA ALA A 176 25.32 -9.11 -9.50
C ALA A 176 24.88 -7.83 -8.77
N GLY A 177 24.72 -6.72 -9.51
CA GLY A 177 24.40 -5.41 -8.97
C GLY A 177 25.53 -4.71 -8.23
N THR A 178 25.33 -3.43 -7.94
CA THR A 178 26.27 -2.66 -7.11
C THR A 178 25.97 -2.85 -5.61
N ALA A 179 26.96 -2.59 -4.75
CA ALA A 179 26.77 -2.61 -3.29
C ALA A 179 25.67 -1.64 -2.86
N GLU A 180 25.58 -0.49 -3.52
CA GLU A 180 24.58 0.54 -3.25
C GLU A 180 23.16 0.08 -3.60
N ALA A 181 22.96 -0.58 -4.76
CA ALA A 181 21.67 -1.14 -5.15
C ALA A 181 21.24 -2.28 -4.21
N ARG A 182 22.18 -3.11 -3.75
CA ARG A 182 21.91 -4.16 -2.75
C ARG A 182 21.46 -3.57 -1.43
N GLN A 183 22.20 -2.57 -0.91
CA GLN A 183 21.85 -1.90 0.34
C GLN A 183 20.47 -1.24 0.24
N PHE A 184 20.22 -0.48 -0.81
CA PHE A 184 18.92 0.14 -1.05
C PHE A 184 17.79 -0.89 -1.11
N THR A 185 18.00 -1.99 -1.83
CA THR A 185 17.00 -3.05 -1.94
C THR A 185 16.74 -3.73 -0.60
N ALA A 186 17.80 -4.01 0.18
CA ALA A 186 17.67 -4.55 1.53
C ALA A 186 16.87 -3.64 2.46
N GLU A 187 17.10 -2.32 2.38
CA GLU A 187 16.32 -1.31 3.12
C GLU A 187 14.83 -1.31 2.73
N ARG A 188 14.51 -1.48 1.45
CA ARG A 188 13.12 -1.57 0.99
C ARG A 188 12.44 -2.84 1.47
N LEU A 189 13.11 -3.98 1.37
CA LEU A 189 12.60 -5.25 1.88
C LEU A 189 12.38 -5.19 3.41
N ALA A 190 13.33 -4.61 4.15
CA ALA A 190 13.23 -4.41 5.58
C ALA A 190 12.08 -3.48 5.97
N ALA A 191 11.86 -2.39 5.19
CA ALA A 191 10.74 -1.48 5.40
C ALA A 191 9.40 -2.20 5.21
N GLY A 192 9.24 -2.99 4.14
CA GLY A 192 8.05 -3.79 3.89
C GLY A 192 7.79 -4.82 5.01
N ALA A 193 8.83 -5.57 5.40
CA ALA A 193 8.73 -6.55 6.46
C ALA A 193 8.39 -5.92 7.82
N SER A 194 8.95 -4.74 8.13
CA SER A 194 8.66 -4.00 9.35
C SER A 194 7.21 -3.51 9.38
N GLU A 195 6.74 -2.90 8.30
CA GLU A 195 5.37 -2.38 8.21
C GLU A 195 4.33 -3.51 8.29
N LEU A 196 4.53 -4.62 7.57
CA LEU A 196 3.65 -5.78 7.64
C LEU A 196 3.56 -6.35 9.06
N ARG A 197 4.70 -6.54 9.72
CA ARG A 197 4.77 -7.00 11.11
C ARG A 197 3.98 -6.06 12.02
N ASP A 198 4.18 -4.76 11.88
CA ASP A 198 3.55 -3.75 12.74
C ASP A 198 2.04 -3.70 12.51
N MET A 199 1.58 -3.84 11.27
CA MET A 199 0.16 -3.99 10.94
C MET A 199 -0.43 -5.27 11.55
N ILE A 200 0.22 -6.43 11.43
CA ILE A 200 -0.25 -7.69 12.00
C ILE A 200 -0.31 -7.61 13.53
N VAL A 201 0.74 -7.09 14.18
CA VAL A 201 0.78 -6.90 15.64
C VAL A 201 -0.32 -5.96 16.10
N THR A 202 -0.58 -4.89 15.33
CA THR A 202 -1.66 -3.95 15.62
C THR A 202 -3.02 -4.63 15.47
N ALA A 203 -3.26 -5.35 14.37
CA ALA A 203 -4.49 -6.11 14.16
C ALA A 203 -4.76 -7.10 15.30
N TRP A 204 -3.71 -7.81 15.74
CA TRP A 204 -3.79 -8.72 16.89
C TRP A 204 -4.19 -8.02 18.19
N ARG A 205 -3.61 -6.87 18.50
CA ARG A 205 -3.93 -6.08 19.69
C ARG A 205 -5.35 -5.50 19.63
N GLU A 206 -5.68 -4.91 18.50
CA GLU A 206 -7.00 -4.29 18.28
C GLU A 206 -8.13 -5.33 18.23
N SER A 207 -7.86 -6.58 17.80
CA SER A 207 -8.85 -7.65 17.80
C SER A 207 -9.37 -8.02 19.19
N ALA A 208 -8.63 -7.66 20.26
CA ALA A 208 -9.07 -7.88 21.65
C ALA A 208 -10.04 -6.81 22.16
N LYS A 209 -10.16 -5.67 21.46
CA LYS A 209 -11.06 -4.58 21.87
C LYS A 209 -12.50 -4.89 21.47
N PRO A 210 -13.48 -4.42 22.25
CA PRO A 210 -14.90 -4.53 21.88
C PRO A 210 -15.15 -3.92 20.50
N VAL A 211 -16.03 -4.54 19.73
CA VAL A 211 -16.54 -3.94 18.49
C VAL A 211 -17.39 -2.74 18.87
N PRO A 212 -17.17 -1.54 18.31
CA PRO A 212 -18.07 -0.42 18.52
C PRO A 212 -19.50 -0.81 18.14
N ALA A 213 -20.49 -0.42 18.98
CA ALA A 213 -21.88 -0.65 18.65
C ALA A 213 -22.19 0.04 17.31
N TRP A 214 -22.88 -0.68 16.42
CA TRP A 214 -23.39 -0.07 15.21
C TRP A 214 -24.44 0.98 15.55
N HIS A 215 -24.25 2.17 15.05
CA HIS A 215 -25.25 3.23 15.14
C HIS A 215 -25.76 3.50 13.73
N GLU A 216 -27.07 3.52 13.58
CA GLU A 216 -27.69 3.92 12.33
C GLU A 216 -27.21 5.31 11.96
N PRO A 217 -26.64 5.52 10.76
CA PRO A 217 -26.22 6.85 10.35
C PRO A 217 -27.42 7.79 10.36
N ALA A 218 -27.21 9.03 10.81
CA ALA A 218 -28.26 10.05 10.76
C ALA A 218 -28.84 10.12 9.34
N PRO A 219 -30.17 10.22 9.18
CA PRO A 219 -30.77 10.30 7.87
C PRO A 219 -30.17 11.47 7.08
N VAL A 220 -29.66 11.16 5.89
CA VAL A 220 -29.12 12.18 5.00
C VAL A 220 -30.25 13.15 4.68
N PRO A 221 -30.10 14.46 4.91
CA PRO A 221 -31.12 15.44 4.54
C PRO A 221 -31.44 15.27 3.05
N ARG A 222 -32.69 15.07 2.71
CA ARG A 222 -33.11 15.02 1.30
C ARG A 222 -32.71 16.34 0.66
N SER A 223 -31.93 16.27 -0.41
CA SER A 223 -31.60 17.45 -1.21
C SER A 223 -32.92 18.08 -1.67
N THR A 224 -33.17 19.33 -1.30
CA THR A 224 -34.29 20.14 -1.77
C THR A 224 -33.99 20.77 -3.14
N ALA A 225 -32.91 20.40 -3.77
CA ALA A 225 -32.61 20.86 -5.12
C ALA A 225 -33.69 20.33 -6.09
N PRO A 226 -34.36 21.20 -6.87
CA PRO A 226 -35.30 20.76 -7.88
C PRO A 226 -34.57 19.84 -8.88
N HIS A 227 -35.13 18.65 -9.12
CA HIS A 227 -34.68 17.84 -10.24
C HIS A 227 -34.81 18.67 -11.51
N ALA A 228 -33.68 19.06 -12.09
CA ALA A 228 -33.65 19.55 -13.45
C ALA A 228 -34.16 18.39 -14.33
N GLY A 229 -35.39 18.49 -14.83
CA GLY A 229 -35.94 17.48 -15.72
C GLY A 229 -35.08 17.38 -16.99
N TYR A 230 -34.86 16.17 -17.40
CA TYR A 230 -34.29 15.84 -18.69
C TYR A 230 -35.36 16.05 -19.79
#